data_a584581c43137bbdd7f8b8a43a9bcd7e
#
_entry.id   a584581c43137bbdd7f8b8a43a9bcd7e
#
_cell.length_a   1.000
_cell.length_b   1.000
_cell.length_c   1.000
_cell.angle_alpha   90.00
_cell.angle_beta   90.00
_cell.angle_gamma   90.00
#
_symmetry.space_group_name_H-M   'P 1'
#
loop_
_entity.id
_entity.type
_entity.pdbx_description
1 polymer ?
#
loop_
_entity_poly.entity_id
_entity_poly.type
_entity_poly.pdbx_seq_one_letter_code
_entity_poly.pdbx_strand_id
1 'polypeptide(L)'
;MILETALKRLYEGMFLVDSALAAQDWQMILDEVQRVLDRAEAEVVSLKKWDERRLCYDIQKKSRGTYILVYFNCETSKIGGIERDVQLSELLTRVLILRTDRMTPEDLEKLTPLETVAAEEAERAAAAEARAEAAAEADAVAEAAPVADVEVPETSAPEEAAPEGTDDTDKETAS
;
A
#
# COMPACT_ATOMS: atom_id res chain seq x y z
N MET A 1 -32.88 35.80 22.41
CA MET A 1 -31.77 34.85 22.49
C MET A 1 -31.93 33.92 21.30
N ILE A 2 -31.26 34.26 20.19
CA ILE A 2 -31.33 33.48 18.93
C ILE A 2 -30.37 32.32 19.17
N LEU A 3 -30.91 31.11 19.31
CA LEU A 3 -30.11 29.88 19.22
C LEU A 3 -29.57 29.81 17.80
N GLU A 4 -28.37 30.34 17.57
CA GLU A 4 -27.60 30.04 16.38
C GLU A 4 -27.35 28.53 16.41
N THR A 5 -28.18 27.81 15.71
CA THR A 5 -27.97 26.38 15.46
C THR A 5 -26.69 26.31 14.65
N ALA A 6 -25.59 26.06 15.33
CA ALA A 6 -24.28 25.93 14.71
C ALA A 6 -24.36 24.87 13.61
N LEU A 7 -24.20 25.30 12.36
CA LEU A 7 -24.32 24.44 11.19
C LEU A 7 -23.14 23.47 11.19
N LYS A 8 -23.39 22.23 11.63
CA LYS A 8 -22.42 21.14 11.45
C LYS A 8 -22.33 20.79 9.96
N ARG A 9 -21.13 20.64 9.46
CA ARG A 9 -20.84 20.27 8.09
C ARG A 9 -19.87 19.09 8.07
N LEU A 10 -19.93 18.32 7.00
CA LEU A 10 -19.00 17.22 6.78
C LEU A 10 -17.67 17.76 6.27
N TYR A 11 -16.60 17.32 6.89
CA TYR A 11 -15.22 17.63 6.53
C TYR A 11 -14.44 16.35 6.29
N GLU A 12 -13.49 16.43 5.38
CA GLU A 12 -12.44 15.45 5.16
C GLU A 12 -11.16 15.98 5.78
N GLY A 13 -10.60 15.26 6.72
CA GLY A 13 -9.33 15.56 7.38
C GLY A 13 -8.28 14.52 6.98
N MET A 14 -7.17 14.97 6.42
CA MET A 14 -6.02 14.12 6.17
C MET A 14 -4.89 14.49 7.12
N PHE A 15 -4.62 13.59 8.06
CA PHE A 15 -3.57 13.74 9.07
C PHE A 15 -2.29 13.05 8.59
N LEU A 16 -1.16 13.72 8.73
CA LEU A 16 0.16 13.18 8.45
C LEU A 16 0.88 12.92 9.76
N VAL A 17 1.38 11.69 9.92
CA VAL A 17 2.15 11.25 11.06
C VAL A 17 3.47 10.61 10.61
N ASP A 18 4.46 10.54 11.49
CA ASP A 18 5.70 9.83 11.23
C ASP A 18 5.46 8.33 11.12
N SER A 19 5.90 7.71 10.01
CA SER A 19 5.75 6.25 9.82
C SER A 19 6.46 5.42 10.88
N ALA A 20 7.57 5.92 11.46
CA ALA A 20 8.27 5.20 12.51
C ALA A 20 7.44 5.15 13.81
N LEU A 21 6.80 6.26 14.17
CA LEU A 21 5.88 6.31 15.33
C LEU A 21 4.63 5.47 15.08
N ALA A 22 4.07 5.55 13.89
CA ALA A 22 2.88 4.76 13.51
C ALA A 22 3.14 3.25 13.52
N ALA A 23 4.37 2.82 13.23
CA ALA A 23 4.77 1.41 13.29
C ALA A 23 5.02 0.93 14.74
N GLN A 24 5.42 1.82 15.64
CA GLN A 24 5.66 1.49 17.04
C GLN A 24 4.38 1.36 17.83
N ASP A 25 3.50 2.34 17.73
CA ASP A 25 2.24 2.39 18.45
C ASP A 25 1.15 3.09 17.65
N TRP A 26 0.47 2.28 16.84
CA TRP A 26 -0.64 2.75 16.02
C TRP A 26 -1.82 3.25 16.85
N GLN A 27 -2.10 2.59 17.99
CA GLN A 27 -3.22 2.95 18.84
C GLN A 27 -3.03 4.33 19.46
N MET A 28 -1.82 4.63 19.91
CA MET A 28 -1.49 5.95 20.46
C MET A 28 -1.75 7.08 19.44
N ILE A 29 -1.46 6.84 18.16
CA ILE A 29 -1.74 7.80 17.10
C ILE A 29 -3.24 7.99 16.89
N LEU A 30 -4.01 6.90 16.90
CA LEU A 30 -5.47 6.97 16.77
C LEU A 30 -6.11 7.71 17.94
N ASP A 31 -5.66 7.44 19.17
CA ASP A 31 -6.14 8.10 20.39
C ASP A 31 -5.84 9.60 20.35
N GLU A 32 -4.68 9.99 19.82
CA GLU A 32 -4.33 11.40 19.65
C GLU A 32 -5.22 12.11 18.63
N VAL A 33 -5.47 11.47 17.47
CA VAL A 33 -6.39 12.00 16.45
C VAL A 33 -7.79 12.15 17.04
N GLN A 34 -8.26 11.11 17.75
CA GLN A 34 -9.56 11.14 18.41
C GLN A 34 -9.64 12.27 19.45
N ARG A 35 -8.61 12.43 20.29
CA ARG A 35 -8.51 13.48 21.30
C ARG A 35 -8.64 14.89 20.71
N VAL A 36 -7.97 15.14 19.57
CA VAL A 36 -8.03 16.42 18.87
C VAL A 36 -9.45 16.68 18.33
N LEU A 37 -10.09 15.65 17.76
CA LEU A 37 -11.44 15.76 17.24
C LEU A 37 -12.50 15.92 18.33
N ASP A 38 -12.39 15.17 19.44
CA ASP A 38 -13.28 15.27 20.61
C ASP A 38 -13.23 16.66 21.24
N ARG A 39 -12.04 17.26 21.30
CA ARG A 39 -11.87 18.62 21.83
C ARG A 39 -12.60 19.67 20.97
N ALA A 40 -12.70 19.42 19.68
CA ALA A 40 -13.47 20.24 18.75
C ALA A 40 -14.96 19.88 18.73
N GLU A 41 -15.40 18.90 19.54
CA GLU A 41 -16.75 18.32 19.50
C GLU A 41 -17.14 17.82 18.11
N ALA A 42 -16.17 17.30 17.38
CA ALA A 42 -16.37 16.72 16.05
C ALA A 42 -16.90 15.29 16.17
N GLU A 43 -17.87 14.96 15.36
CA GLU A 43 -18.46 13.62 15.27
C GLU A 43 -17.74 12.85 14.15
N VAL A 44 -16.96 11.85 14.50
CA VAL A 44 -16.23 11.02 13.52
C VAL A 44 -17.20 10.08 12.82
N VAL A 45 -17.21 10.15 11.49
CA VAL A 45 -18.03 9.29 10.62
C VAL A 45 -17.22 8.09 10.14
N SER A 46 -15.97 8.32 9.70
CA SER A 46 -15.07 7.26 9.23
C SER A 46 -13.63 7.66 9.51
N LEU A 47 -12.81 6.67 9.90
CA LEU A 47 -11.37 6.84 10.12
C LEU A 47 -10.66 5.65 9.50
N LYS A 48 -9.73 5.93 8.55
CA LYS A 48 -9.00 4.91 7.80
C LYS A 48 -7.53 5.27 7.66
N LYS A 49 -6.65 4.27 7.68
CA LYS A 49 -5.27 4.45 7.20
C LYS A 49 -5.33 4.59 5.68
N TRP A 50 -4.91 5.75 5.17
CA TRP A 50 -4.98 6.06 3.74
C TRP A 50 -3.83 5.43 2.96
N ASP A 51 -2.60 5.76 3.34
CA ASP A 51 -1.39 5.30 2.66
C ASP A 51 -0.16 5.52 3.54
N GLU A 52 0.92 4.83 3.20
CA GLU A 52 2.23 5.04 3.79
C GLU A 52 3.27 5.18 2.69
N ARG A 53 3.87 6.38 2.59
CA ARG A 53 4.81 6.67 1.51
C ARG A 53 5.97 7.53 1.93
N ARG A 54 6.98 7.55 1.06
CA ARG A 54 8.07 8.50 1.17
C ARG A 54 7.55 9.91 0.85
N LEU A 55 7.95 10.88 1.66
CA LEU A 55 7.62 12.29 1.45
C LEU A 55 8.47 12.86 0.31
N CYS A 56 7.92 13.82 -0.45
CA CYS A 56 8.64 14.50 -1.52
C CYS A 56 9.81 15.36 -0.99
N TYR A 57 9.72 15.79 0.27
CA TYR A 57 10.75 16.52 1.01
C TYR A 57 10.63 16.17 2.49
N ASP A 58 11.73 16.30 3.20
CA ASP A 58 11.77 15.97 4.62
C ASP A 58 10.97 16.99 5.44
N ILE A 59 10.10 16.51 6.31
CA ILE A 59 9.35 17.30 7.26
C ILE A 59 9.83 16.94 8.66
N GLN A 60 10.31 17.91 9.44
CA GLN A 60 10.89 17.69 10.77
C GLN A 60 11.97 16.58 10.80
N LYS A 61 12.81 16.52 9.74
CA LYS A 61 13.84 15.49 9.53
C LYS A 61 13.29 14.08 9.32
N LYS A 62 12.02 13.93 8.97
CA LYS A 62 11.36 12.67 8.65
C LYS A 62 11.16 12.57 7.14
N SER A 63 11.57 11.44 6.55
CA SER A 63 11.48 11.20 5.11
C SER A 63 10.30 10.33 4.69
N ARG A 64 9.62 9.68 5.66
CA ARG A 64 8.43 8.84 5.43
C ARG A 64 7.29 9.30 6.32
N GLY A 65 6.08 9.18 5.81
CA GLY A 65 4.88 9.55 6.53
C GLY A 65 3.73 8.59 6.25
N THR A 66 2.92 8.37 7.28
CA THR A 66 1.66 7.66 7.20
C THR A 66 0.53 8.68 7.16
N TYR A 67 -0.37 8.51 6.22
CA TYR A 67 -1.55 9.35 6.04
C TYR A 67 -2.77 8.66 6.65
N ILE A 68 -3.53 9.42 7.43
CA ILE A 68 -4.78 8.98 8.05
C ILE A 68 -5.90 9.85 7.50
N LEU A 69 -6.89 9.22 6.88
CA LEU A 69 -8.06 9.88 6.36
C LEU A 69 -9.20 9.77 7.37
N VAL A 70 -9.78 10.91 7.72
CA VAL A 70 -10.90 10.98 8.67
C VAL A 70 -12.01 11.82 8.06
N TYR A 71 -13.23 11.28 8.04
CA TYR A 71 -14.43 12.04 7.76
C TYR A 71 -15.14 12.35 9.07
N PHE A 72 -15.48 13.62 9.30
CA PHE A 72 -16.11 14.05 10.53
C PHE A 72 -17.07 15.22 10.30
N ASN A 73 -18.12 15.27 11.09
CA ASN A 73 -19.04 16.40 11.16
C ASN A 73 -18.59 17.37 12.26
N CYS A 74 -18.38 18.61 11.91
CA CYS A 74 -17.94 19.63 12.85
C CYS A 74 -18.57 20.99 12.54
N GLU A 75 -18.65 21.84 13.55
CA GLU A 75 -18.98 23.24 13.40
C GLU A 75 -17.82 23.98 12.73
N THR A 76 -18.13 24.85 11.76
CA THR A 76 -17.12 25.60 10.99
C THR A 76 -16.20 26.44 11.89
N SER A 77 -16.72 26.99 12.98
CA SER A 77 -15.98 27.82 13.94
C SER A 77 -14.87 27.06 14.67
N LYS A 78 -14.99 25.74 14.79
CA LYS A 78 -14.07 24.87 15.55
C LYS A 78 -12.92 24.32 14.72
N ILE A 79 -12.99 24.41 13.37
CA ILE A 79 -11.95 23.88 12.46
C ILE A 79 -10.57 24.50 12.75
N GLY A 80 -10.50 25.81 12.95
CA GLY A 80 -9.24 26.47 13.31
C GLY A 80 -8.65 25.98 14.65
N GLY A 81 -9.50 25.46 15.55
CA GLY A 81 -9.09 24.81 16.79
C GLY A 81 -8.37 23.49 16.52
N ILE A 82 -8.91 22.65 15.60
CA ILE A 82 -8.30 21.39 15.18
C ILE A 82 -6.92 21.64 14.56
N GLU A 83 -6.82 22.59 13.64
CA GLU A 83 -5.54 22.93 13.01
C GLU A 83 -4.49 23.37 14.03
N ARG A 84 -4.90 24.18 15.00
CA ARG A 84 -4.02 24.63 16.09
C ARG A 84 -3.58 23.49 17.00
N ASP A 85 -4.50 22.61 17.37
CA ASP A 85 -4.20 21.48 18.24
C ASP A 85 -3.24 20.49 17.56
N VAL A 86 -3.38 20.27 16.27
CA VAL A 86 -2.42 19.48 15.49
C VAL A 86 -1.04 20.13 15.43
N GLN A 87 -0.97 21.46 15.28
CA GLN A 87 0.31 22.19 15.28
C GLN A 87 1.02 22.12 16.66
N LEU A 88 0.28 21.96 17.73
CA LEU A 88 0.81 21.82 19.09
C LEU A 88 1.12 20.37 19.47
N SER A 89 0.62 19.41 18.72
CA SER A 89 0.88 18.00 18.96
C SER A 89 2.28 17.60 18.50
N GLU A 90 2.96 16.79 19.28
CA GLU A 90 4.26 16.21 18.93
C GLU A 90 4.12 14.95 18.07
N LEU A 91 2.94 14.32 18.08
CA LEU A 91 2.65 13.07 17.35
C LEU A 91 2.14 13.33 15.94
N LEU A 92 1.36 14.41 15.76
CA LEU A 92 0.76 14.77 14.49
C LEU A 92 1.64 15.82 13.79
N THR A 93 2.13 15.51 12.61
CA THR A 93 3.05 16.38 11.88
C THR A 93 2.31 17.50 11.13
N ARG A 94 1.21 17.14 10.46
CA ARG A 94 0.37 18.08 9.66
C ARG A 94 -1.05 17.58 9.55
N VAL A 95 -1.96 18.51 9.24
CA VAL A 95 -3.33 18.20 8.84
C VAL A 95 -3.71 19.03 7.62
N LEU A 96 -4.52 18.45 6.76
CA LEU A 96 -5.24 19.13 5.69
C LEU A 96 -6.73 18.88 5.91
N ILE A 97 -7.53 19.94 6.04
CA ILE A 97 -8.97 19.84 6.25
C ILE A 97 -9.69 20.46 5.07
N LEU A 98 -10.54 19.69 4.43
CA LEU A 98 -11.36 20.10 3.30
C LEU A 98 -12.84 19.96 3.64
N ARG A 99 -13.64 20.92 3.20
CA ARG A 99 -15.09 20.82 3.32
C ARG A 99 -15.67 19.98 2.18
N THR A 100 -16.46 18.98 2.52
CA THR A 100 -17.04 18.03 1.57
C THR A 100 -18.54 18.16 1.53
N ASP A 101 -19.04 19.11 0.73
CA ASP A 101 -20.49 19.36 0.62
C ASP A 101 -21.22 18.36 -0.31
N ARG A 102 -20.48 17.60 -1.14
CA ARG A 102 -21.06 16.77 -2.21
C ARG A 102 -20.71 15.29 -2.11
N MET A 103 -20.19 14.85 -0.97
CA MET A 103 -19.81 13.47 -0.78
C MET A 103 -21.02 12.59 -0.53
N THR A 104 -21.10 11.47 -1.24
CA THR A 104 -22.14 10.46 -1.02
C THR A 104 -21.68 9.45 0.03
N PRO A 105 -22.60 8.74 0.71
CA PRO A 105 -22.21 7.66 1.61
C PRO A 105 -21.35 6.58 0.93
N GLU A 106 -21.56 6.32 -0.35
CA GLU A 106 -20.78 5.38 -1.15
C GLU A 106 -19.32 5.84 -1.32
N ASP A 107 -19.08 7.16 -1.37
CA ASP A 107 -17.73 7.69 -1.45
C ASP A 107 -16.94 7.49 -0.15
N LEU A 108 -17.63 7.44 0.99
CA LEU A 108 -17.03 7.18 2.30
C LEU A 108 -16.60 5.71 2.47
N GLU A 109 -17.26 4.80 1.74
CA GLU A 109 -16.98 3.36 1.79
C GLU A 109 -15.87 2.94 0.80
N LYS A 110 -15.47 3.81 -0.13
CA LYS A 110 -14.41 3.49 -1.09
C LYS A 110 -13.14 3.03 -0.39
N LEU A 111 -12.55 2.01 -0.97
CA LEU A 111 -11.28 1.46 -0.50
C LEU A 111 -10.18 2.54 -0.57
N THR A 112 -9.36 2.57 0.46
CA THR A 112 -8.17 3.43 0.46
C THR A 112 -7.09 2.86 -0.49
N PRO A 113 -6.13 3.67 -0.98
CA PRO A 113 -5.04 3.15 -1.79
C PRO A 113 -4.27 2.01 -1.13
N LEU A 114 -4.12 2.05 0.20
CA LEU A 114 -3.50 0.97 0.95
C LEU A 114 -4.33 -0.32 0.91
N GLU A 115 -5.64 -0.21 1.08
CA GLU A 115 -6.56 -1.36 1.02
C GLU A 115 -6.63 -1.95 -0.39
N THR A 116 -6.57 -1.13 -1.44
CA THR A 116 -6.56 -1.62 -2.82
C THR A 116 -5.27 -2.39 -3.14
N VAL A 117 -4.11 -1.88 -2.71
CA VAL A 117 -2.83 -2.57 -2.89
C VAL A 117 -2.81 -3.88 -2.09
N ALA A 118 -3.29 -3.87 -0.85
CA ALA A 118 -3.37 -5.08 -0.04
C ALA A 118 -4.32 -6.13 -0.64
N ALA A 119 -5.44 -5.69 -1.21
CA ALA A 119 -6.38 -6.59 -1.91
C ALA A 119 -5.75 -7.18 -3.18
N GLU A 120 -5.05 -6.38 -3.98
CA GLU A 120 -4.34 -6.85 -5.17
C GLU A 120 -3.19 -7.82 -4.82
N GLU A 121 -2.45 -7.54 -3.74
CA GLU A 121 -1.39 -8.45 -3.26
C GLU A 121 -1.97 -9.77 -2.76
N ALA A 122 -3.09 -9.73 -2.03
CA ALA A 122 -3.79 -10.93 -1.57
C ALA A 122 -4.32 -11.77 -2.75
N GLU A 123 -4.88 -11.12 -3.78
CA GLU A 123 -5.35 -11.78 -5.00
C GLU A 123 -4.19 -12.43 -5.77
N ARG A 124 -3.06 -11.73 -5.89
CA ARG A 124 -1.85 -12.28 -6.53
C ARG A 124 -1.28 -13.47 -5.77
N ALA A 125 -1.27 -13.39 -4.43
CA ALA A 125 -0.82 -14.50 -3.59
C ALA A 125 -1.73 -15.72 -3.75
N ALA A 126 -3.04 -15.54 -3.70
CA ALA A 126 -4.00 -16.62 -3.91
C ALA A 126 -3.90 -17.24 -5.32
N ALA A 127 -3.70 -16.42 -6.35
CA ALA A 127 -3.48 -16.90 -7.71
C ALA A 127 -2.17 -17.66 -7.87
N ALA A 128 -1.11 -17.26 -7.16
CA ALA A 128 0.17 -17.95 -7.14
C ALA A 128 0.08 -19.30 -6.43
N GLU A 129 -0.63 -19.38 -5.31
CA GLU A 129 -0.89 -20.63 -4.59
C GLU A 129 -1.71 -21.61 -5.43
N ALA A 130 -2.80 -21.14 -6.07
CA ALA A 130 -3.61 -21.97 -6.96
C ALA A 130 -2.82 -22.50 -8.16
N ARG A 131 -1.89 -21.67 -8.69
CA ARG A 131 -1.02 -22.09 -9.80
C ARG A 131 0.03 -23.12 -9.35
N ALA A 132 0.57 -22.98 -8.13
CA ALA A 132 1.51 -23.93 -7.58
C ALA A 132 0.84 -25.27 -7.29
N GLU A 133 -0.39 -25.27 -6.78
CA GLU A 133 -1.18 -26.45 -6.51
C GLU A 133 -1.54 -27.20 -7.81
N ALA A 134 -1.96 -26.46 -8.84
CA ALA A 134 -2.23 -27.04 -10.17
C ALA A 134 -0.97 -27.60 -10.84
N ALA A 135 0.21 -27.00 -10.62
CA ALA A 135 1.47 -27.52 -11.13
C ALA A 135 1.91 -28.79 -10.39
N ALA A 136 1.68 -28.88 -9.09
CA ALA A 136 1.96 -30.07 -8.29
C ALA A 136 1.04 -31.25 -8.66
N GLU A 137 -0.22 -30.96 -8.97
CA GLU A 137 -1.18 -31.96 -9.43
C GLU A 137 -0.85 -32.49 -10.84
N ALA A 138 -0.34 -31.63 -11.73
CA ALA A 138 0.10 -32.01 -13.06
C ALA A 138 1.37 -32.89 -13.03
N ASP A 139 2.29 -32.63 -12.10
CA ASP A 139 3.52 -33.42 -11.93
C ASP A 139 3.22 -34.81 -11.34
N ALA A 140 2.26 -34.89 -10.39
CA ALA A 140 1.81 -36.16 -9.83
C ALA A 140 1.10 -37.07 -10.84
N VAL A 141 0.46 -36.50 -11.87
CA VAL A 141 -0.18 -37.26 -12.97
C VAL A 141 0.86 -37.74 -13.99
N ALA A 142 1.99 -37.03 -14.15
CA ALA A 142 3.05 -37.43 -15.07
C ALA A 142 3.89 -38.62 -14.54
N GLU A 143 3.97 -38.80 -13.22
CA GLU A 143 4.71 -39.91 -12.61
C GLU A 143 3.93 -41.23 -12.57
N ALA A 144 2.64 -41.22 -12.91
CA ALA A 144 1.76 -42.41 -12.90
C ALA A 144 1.58 -43.09 -14.27
N ALA A 145 2.35 -42.74 -15.29
CA ALA A 145 2.30 -43.40 -16.60
C ALA A 145 3.28 -44.58 -16.62
N PRO A 146 2.83 -45.84 -16.91
CA PRO A 146 3.70 -47.03 -16.90
C PRO A 146 4.61 -47.00 -18.13
N VAL A 147 5.90 -47.16 -17.90
CA VAL A 147 6.93 -47.41 -18.90
C VAL A 147 6.61 -48.72 -19.64
N ALA A 148 6.09 -48.59 -20.85
CA ALA A 148 6.02 -49.74 -21.76
C ALA A 148 7.34 -49.84 -22.52
N ASP A 149 8.03 -50.91 -22.22
CA ASP A 149 9.11 -51.58 -22.93
C ASP A 149 9.01 -51.45 -24.47
N VAL A 150 10.00 -50.84 -25.10
CA VAL A 150 10.30 -51.04 -26.53
C VAL A 150 11.81 -51.15 -26.73
N GLU A 151 12.14 -52.37 -27.05
CA GLU A 151 13.32 -53.02 -27.55
C GLU A 151 14.19 -52.18 -28.54
N VAL A 152 15.50 -52.23 -28.29
CA VAL A 152 16.57 -51.69 -29.14
C VAL A 152 16.78 -52.64 -30.35
N PRO A 153 17.12 -52.12 -31.54
CA PRO A 153 18.18 -52.76 -32.26
C PRO A 153 19.36 -51.82 -32.58
N GLU A 154 20.50 -52.34 -32.17
CA GLU A 154 21.83 -51.97 -32.60
C GLU A 154 21.97 -51.86 -34.13
N THR A 155 22.67 -50.83 -34.63
CA THR A 155 23.68 -51.05 -35.67
C THR A 155 24.50 -49.78 -35.97
N SER A 156 25.78 -49.91 -35.75
CA SER A 156 26.95 -49.35 -36.43
C SER A 156 27.20 -47.86 -36.53
N ALA A 157 28.26 -47.48 -35.86
CA ALA A 157 29.20 -46.42 -36.30
C ALA A 157 29.96 -46.87 -37.59
N PRO A 158 30.76 -46.06 -38.33
CA PRO A 158 31.74 -45.13 -37.77
C PRO A 158 31.97 -43.80 -38.56
N GLU A 159 32.88 -43.05 -38.03
CA GLU A 159 34.04 -42.31 -38.66
C GLU A 159 33.83 -40.84 -39.06
N GLU A 160 34.53 -40.05 -38.31
CA GLU A 160 35.72 -39.20 -38.65
C GLU A 160 35.41 -37.85 -39.31
N ALA A 161 35.80 -36.81 -38.68
CA ALA A 161 36.78 -35.78 -39.07
C ALA A 161 36.56 -34.45 -38.35
N ALA A 162 37.47 -34.13 -37.47
CA ALA A 162 37.89 -32.74 -37.25
C ALA A 162 38.77 -32.31 -38.44
N PRO A 163 39.10 -31.05 -38.73
CA PRO A 163 39.80 -30.19 -37.81
C PRO A 163 39.58 -28.66 -37.93
N GLU A 164 40.05 -27.98 -36.89
CA GLU A 164 40.86 -26.77 -36.85
C GLU A 164 40.49 -25.49 -37.61
N GLY A 165 40.76 -24.42 -36.94
CA GLY A 165 41.22 -23.19 -37.53
C GLY A 165 40.69 -21.94 -36.77
N THR A 166 41.38 -21.51 -35.72
CA THR A 166 42.23 -20.28 -35.69
C THR A 166 41.49 -19.02 -36.04
N ASP A 167 41.51 -18.12 -35.15
CA ASP A 167 42.49 -17.07 -34.82
C ASP A 167 41.88 -15.67 -34.96
N ASP A 168 42.00 -14.95 -33.96
CA ASP A 168 42.80 -13.73 -33.75
C ASP A 168 42.13 -12.36 -33.97
N THR A 169 42.56 -11.55 -33.03
CA THR A 169 42.79 -10.10 -33.07
C THR A 169 41.56 -9.15 -32.88
N ASP A 170 41.52 -8.53 -31.73
CA ASP A 170 42.34 -7.37 -31.31
C ASP A 170 41.74 -5.99 -31.65
N LYS A 171 41.84 -5.16 -30.64
CA LYS A 171 41.99 -3.70 -30.65
C LYS A 171 40.76 -2.85 -30.45
N GLU A 172 40.63 -2.34 -29.25
CA GLU A 172 41.20 -1.06 -28.73
C GLU A 172 40.54 0.23 -29.24
N THR A 173 40.30 1.02 -28.27
CA THR A 173 40.37 2.48 -28.05
C THR A 173 39.03 3.21 -27.98
N ALA A 174 38.73 3.71 -26.82
CA ALA A 174 38.96 5.05 -26.30
C ALA A 174 38.24 6.22 -26.98
N SER A 175 37.37 6.83 -26.32
CA SER A 175 37.37 8.24 -25.97
C SER A 175 36.23 8.54 -24.98
#